data_d1c342051577f15f3e29154813d85f36
#
_entry.id   d1c342051577f15f3e29154813d85f36
#
_cell.length_a   1.000
_cell.length_b   1.000
_cell.length_c   1.000
_cell.angle_alpha   90.00
_cell.angle_beta   90.00
_cell.angle_gamma   90.00
#
_symmetry.space_group_name_H-M   'P 1'
#
loop_
_entity.id
_entity.type
_entity.pdbx_description
1 polymer ?
#
loop_
_entity_poly.entity_id
_entity_poly.type
_entity_poly.pdbx_seq_one_letter_code
_entity_poly.pdbx_strand_id
1 'polypeptide(L)'
;MTVAWHANYVLKISGSTVDYASENRRISEKVAAAAGDTYRLSCSANWNNALYVIYAADNSVLACRQAPNNAAGEVLTDFAVTMPENTAYFRVAANLEIQPESYAVAQYTTRIAAKAPVLTVAAVRTLLDILRAGTYTQSQQSAIQNLENALLIID
;
A
#
# COMPACT_ATOMS: atom_id res chain seq x y z
N MET A 1 -11.91 -3.60 5.03
CA MET A 1 -11.45 -4.95 4.63
C MET A 1 -11.53 -5.86 5.84
N THR A 2 -12.12 -7.04 5.73
CA THR A 2 -12.15 -8.03 6.81
C THR A 2 -10.97 -8.97 6.62
N VAL A 3 -10.16 -9.12 7.66
CA VAL A 3 -8.99 -10.01 7.66
C VAL A 3 -9.20 -11.04 8.75
N ALA A 4 -8.93 -12.32 8.47
CA ALA A 4 -8.95 -13.35 9.49
C ALA A 4 -7.72 -13.24 10.39
N TRP A 5 -7.91 -13.52 11.67
CA TRP A 5 -6.87 -13.44 12.71
C TRP A 5 -6.70 -14.79 13.37
N HIS A 6 -5.45 -15.21 13.51
CA HIS A 6 -5.07 -16.45 14.17
C HIS A 6 -4.53 -16.13 15.57
N ALA A 7 -5.22 -16.62 16.61
CA ALA A 7 -4.76 -16.50 17.99
C ALA A 7 -3.56 -17.42 18.27
N ASN A 8 -2.85 -17.14 19.34
CA ASN A 8 -1.71 -17.92 19.83
C ASN A 8 -0.47 -17.89 18.93
N TYR A 9 -0.29 -16.80 18.15
CA TYR A 9 0.89 -16.64 17.32
C TYR A 9 1.54 -15.27 17.50
N VAL A 10 2.86 -15.24 17.35
CA VAL A 10 3.65 -14.02 17.20
C VAL A 10 4.35 -14.00 15.85
N LEU A 11 4.51 -12.82 15.30
CA LEU A 11 5.20 -12.58 14.05
C LEU A 11 6.64 -12.15 14.33
N LYS A 12 7.62 -12.81 13.70
CA LYS A 12 9.04 -12.48 13.84
C LYS A 12 9.50 -11.63 12.65
N ILE A 13 10.53 -10.86 12.86
CA ILE A 13 11.15 -10.01 11.81
C ILE A 13 11.72 -10.83 10.65
N SER A 14 12.05 -12.11 10.89
CA SER A 14 12.43 -13.07 9.84
C SER A 14 11.26 -13.49 8.95
N GLY A 15 10.04 -13.04 9.26
CA GLY A 15 8.83 -13.47 8.57
C GLY A 15 8.24 -14.79 9.07
N SER A 16 8.91 -15.48 9.97
CA SER A 16 8.34 -16.69 10.58
C SER A 16 7.26 -16.35 11.60
N THR A 17 6.33 -17.29 11.77
CA THR A 17 5.32 -17.25 12.83
C THR A 17 5.71 -18.29 13.89
N VAL A 18 5.53 -17.93 15.15
CA VAL A 18 5.88 -18.80 16.28
C VAL A 18 4.66 -18.93 17.17
N ASP A 19 4.36 -20.16 17.59
CA ASP A 19 3.32 -20.44 18.57
C ASP A 19 3.63 -19.71 19.89
N TYR A 20 2.60 -19.15 20.47
CA TYR A 20 2.71 -18.43 21.73
C TYR A 20 1.51 -18.81 22.63
N ALA A 21 1.78 -19.18 23.86
CA ALA A 21 0.77 -19.69 24.79
C ALA A 21 -0.16 -18.59 25.36
N SER A 22 -0.65 -17.68 24.52
CA SER A 22 -1.57 -16.61 24.94
C SER A 22 -2.50 -16.22 23.78
N GLU A 23 -3.80 -16.32 24.01
CA GLU A 23 -4.84 -15.85 23.09
C GLU A 23 -4.77 -14.34 22.80
N ASN A 24 -4.06 -13.60 23.64
CA ASN A 24 -3.82 -12.17 23.46
C ASN A 24 -2.81 -11.87 22.35
N ARG A 25 -2.13 -12.87 21.81
CA ARG A 25 -1.22 -12.74 20.65
C ARG A 25 -1.90 -13.23 19.39
N ARG A 26 -1.99 -12.38 18.40
CA ARG A 26 -2.65 -12.70 17.15
C ARG A 26 -1.81 -12.24 15.97
N ILE A 27 -1.94 -12.96 14.87
CA ILE A 27 -1.41 -12.56 13.57
C ILE A 27 -2.54 -12.61 12.54
N SER A 28 -2.47 -11.76 11.53
CA SER A 28 -3.37 -11.87 10.39
C SER A 28 -3.04 -13.10 9.54
N GLU A 29 -4.00 -13.58 8.77
CA GLU A 29 -3.71 -14.38 7.59
C GLU A 29 -2.83 -13.59 6.60
N LYS A 30 -2.41 -14.23 5.51
CA LYS A 30 -1.74 -13.55 4.41
C LYS A 30 -2.71 -12.58 3.74
N VAL A 31 -2.38 -11.29 3.76
CA VAL A 31 -3.15 -10.24 3.08
C VAL A 31 -2.48 -9.98 1.74
N ALA A 32 -3.11 -10.38 0.64
CA ALA A 32 -2.59 -10.12 -0.70
C ALA A 32 -2.45 -8.62 -0.95
N ALA A 33 -1.32 -8.22 -1.51
CA ALA A 33 -1.02 -6.82 -1.81
C ALA A 33 -0.12 -6.72 -3.05
N ALA A 34 -0.14 -5.59 -3.71
CA ALA A 34 0.72 -5.29 -4.84
C ALA A 34 1.64 -4.11 -4.55
N ALA A 35 2.74 -4.02 -5.28
CA ALA A 35 3.66 -2.89 -5.20
C ALA A 35 2.92 -1.55 -5.42
N GLY A 36 3.20 -0.56 -4.58
CA GLY A 36 2.56 0.75 -4.62
C GLY A 36 1.20 0.85 -3.91
N ASP A 37 0.58 -0.27 -3.52
CA ASP A 37 -0.62 -0.24 -2.67
C ASP A 37 -0.30 0.40 -1.32
N THR A 38 -1.23 1.16 -0.77
CA THR A 38 -1.10 1.73 0.58
C THR A 38 -2.17 1.14 1.49
N TYR A 39 -1.74 0.66 2.63
CA TYR A 39 -2.61 0.14 3.68
C TYR A 39 -2.48 0.98 4.95
N ARG A 40 -3.57 1.12 5.68
CA ARG A 40 -3.57 1.68 7.02
C ARG A 40 -3.69 0.54 8.02
N LEU A 41 -2.70 0.47 8.90
CA LEU A 41 -2.56 -0.60 9.87
C LEU A 41 -2.80 -0.07 11.26
N SER A 42 -3.67 -0.76 12.01
CA SER A 42 -3.77 -0.64 13.46
C SER A 42 -3.30 -1.96 14.04
N CYS A 43 -2.11 -1.98 14.63
CA CYS A 43 -1.43 -3.19 15.04
C CYS A 43 -0.51 -2.93 16.24
N SER A 44 -0.13 -3.99 16.93
CA SER A 44 0.70 -3.89 18.11
C SER A 44 1.59 -5.12 18.30
N ALA A 45 2.78 -4.91 18.84
CA ALA A 45 3.71 -5.96 19.23
C ALA A 45 4.64 -5.48 20.36
N ASN A 46 5.34 -6.41 21.00
CA ASN A 46 6.38 -6.16 21.99
C ASN A 46 7.46 -7.23 21.92
N TRP A 47 8.49 -7.11 22.76
CA TRP A 47 9.57 -8.10 22.90
C TRP A 47 10.24 -8.47 21.57
N ASN A 48 10.64 -7.47 20.77
CA ASN A 48 11.28 -7.65 19.45
C ASN A 48 10.43 -8.42 18.41
N ASN A 49 9.14 -8.63 18.64
CA ASN A 49 8.27 -9.19 17.61
C ASN A 49 7.96 -8.14 16.55
N ALA A 50 7.62 -8.59 15.35
CA ALA A 50 7.26 -7.69 14.27
C ALA A 50 5.81 -7.19 14.45
N LEU A 51 5.59 -5.92 14.16
CA LEU A 51 4.27 -5.29 14.03
C LEU A 51 3.63 -5.68 12.70
N TYR A 52 4.43 -5.66 11.66
CA TYR A 52 4.07 -6.19 10.34
C TYR A 52 5.31 -6.68 9.60
N VAL A 53 5.09 -7.57 8.64
CA VAL A 53 6.11 -8.06 7.71
C VAL A 53 5.52 -8.11 6.32
N ILE A 54 6.26 -7.63 5.32
CA ILE A 54 5.89 -7.61 3.91
C ILE A 54 6.77 -8.62 3.17
N TYR A 55 6.15 -9.40 2.30
CA TYR A 55 6.79 -10.53 1.64
C TYR A 55 6.69 -10.47 0.12
N ALA A 56 7.72 -10.99 -0.53
CA ALA A 56 7.67 -11.37 -1.93
C ALA A 56 6.94 -12.71 -2.14
N ALA A 57 6.74 -13.09 -3.40
CA ALA A 57 6.04 -14.32 -3.75
C ALA A 57 6.77 -15.61 -3.30
N ASP A 58 8.08 -15.56 -3.19
CA ASP A 58 8.93 -16.65 -2.69
C ASP A 58 9.01 -16.72 -1.16
N ASN A 59 8.22 -15.90 -0.45
CA ASN A 59 8.19 -15.71 0.99
C ASN A 59 9.45 -15.01 1.58
N SER A 60 10.33 -14.46 0.78
CA SER A 60 11.40 -13.59 1.29
C SER A 60 10.82 -12.31 1.89
N VAL A 61 11.46 -11.80 2.95
CA VAL A 61 11.05 -10.57 3.63
C VAL A 61 11.58 -9.37 2.86
N LEU A 62 10.67 -8.50 2.41
CA LEU A 62 11.00 -7.24 1.74
C LEU A 62 11.13 -6.08 2.72
N ALA A 63 10.25 -6.02 3.70
CA ALA A 63 10.25 -5.00 4.75
C ALA A 63 9.53 -5.51 6.00
N CYS A 64 9.90 -4.95 7.16
CA CYS A 64 9.22 -5.21 8.42
C CYS A 64 9.37 -4.01 9.36
N ARG A 65 8.52 -3.95 10.39
CA ARG A 65 8.70 -3.06 11.54
C ARG A 65 8.75 -3.89 12.81
N GLN A 66 9.81 -3.72 13.57
CA GLN A 66 10.06 -4.41 14.84
C GLN A 66 9.62 -3.53 16.01
N ALA A 67 8.93 -4.12 16.97
CA ALA A 67 8.62 -3.47 18.24
C ALA A 67 9.85 -3.42 19.16
N PRO A 68 9.91 -2.47 20.11
CA PRO A 68 10.94 -2.43 21.14
C PRO A 68 10.98 -3.72 21.99
N ASN A 69 12.18 -4.03 22.53
CA ASN A 69 12.37 -5.19 23.42
C ASN A 69 11.95 -4.89 24.86
N ASN A 70 10.69 -4.58 25.06
CA ASN A 70 10.12 -4.34 26.39
C ASN A 70 8.63 -4.71 26.44
N ALA A 71 8.03 -4.68 27.63
CA ALA A 71 6.64 -5.03 27.83
C ALA A 71 5.66 -4.02 27.24
N ALA A 72 6.01 -2.73 27.24
CA ALA A 72 5.17 -1.67 26.67
C ALA A 72 5.02 -1.81 25.15
N GLY A 73 6.06 -2.32 24.48
CA GLY A 73 6.06 -2.55 23.04
C GLY A 73 5.80 -1.30 22.21
N GLU A 74 5.13 -1.49 21.09
CA GLU A 74 4.70 -0.42 20.20
C GLU A 74 3.27 -0.68 19.71
N VAL A 75 2.49 0.38 19.63
CA VAL A 75 1.14 0.39 19.05
C VAL A 75 1.15 1.36 17.88
N LEU A 76 0.75 0.86 16.71
CA LEU A 76 0.46 1.69 15.54
C LEU A 76 -1.05 1.85 15.42
N THR A 77 -1.51 3.08 15.24
CA THR A 77 -2.92 3.38 15.01
C THR A 77 -3.05 4.11 13.69
N ASP A 78 -3.85 3.55 12.79
CA ASP A 78 -4.11 4.12 11.45
C ASP A 78 -2.83 4.51 10.70
N PHE A 79 -1.77 3.69 10.83
CA PHE A 79 -0.45 3.96 10.29
C PHE A 79 -0.38 3.55 8.81
N ALA A 80 -0.02 4.50 7.94
CA ALA A 80 0.08 4.25 6.51
C ALA A 80 1.37 3.51 6.15
N VAL A 81 1.24 2.40 5.42
CA VAL A 81 2.35 1.61 4.89
C VAL A 81 2.17 1.44 3.39
N THR A 82 3.12 1.92 2.60
CA THR A 82 3.15 1.70 1.16
C THR A 82 3.97 0.44 0.86
N MET A 83 3.40 -0.44 0.05
CA MET A 83 4.00 -1.71 -0.31
C MET A 83 5.18 -1.50 -1.26
N PRO A 84 6.39 -2.02 -0.94
CA PRO A 84 7.56 -1.92 -1.80
C PRO A 84 7.38 -2.71 -3.10
N GLU A 85 8.32 -2.54 -4.03
CA GLU A 85 8.39 -3.36 -5.24
C GLU A 85 8.48 -4.85 -4.90
N ASN A 86 7.96 -5.70 -5.77
CA ASN A 86 7.89 -7.15 -5.62
C ASN A 86 7.02 -7.67 -4.47
N THR A 87 6.21 -6.82 -3.83
CA THR A 87 5.26 -7.27 -2.80
C THR A 87 4.23 -8.23 -3.39
N ALA A 88 4.03 -9.35 -2.70
CA ALA A 88 2.97 -10.32 -2.98
C ALA A 88 1.92 -10.34 -1.87
N TYR A 89 2.33 -10.22 -0.61
CA TYR A 89 1.44 -10.18 0.53
C TYR A 89 2.14 -9.58 1.76
N PHE A 90 1.37 -9.31 2.79
CA PHE A 90 1.89 -8.96 4.11
C PHE A 90 1.12 -9.65 5.22
N ARG A 91 1.66 -9.62 6.43
CA ARG A 91 1.01 -10.01 7.68
C ARG A 91 1.18 -8.94 8.74
N VAL A 92 0.24 -8.89 9.65
CA VAL A 92 0.18 -7.91 10.75
C VAL A 92 0.03 -8.65 12.06
N ALA A 93 0.63 -8.14 13.12
CA ALA A 93 0.48 -8.67 14.48
C ALA A 93 -0.47 -7.81 15.32
N ALA A 94 -1.12 -8.43 16.29
CA ALA A 94 -1.88 -7.76 17.33
C ALA A 94 -1.56 -8.37 18.69
N ASN A 95 -1.30 -7.50 19.65
CA ASN A 95 -1.11 -7.85 21.05
C ASN A 95 -2.21 -7.18 21.90
N LEU A 96 -3.20 -7.97 22.29
CA LEU A 96 -4.39 -7.48 23.01
C LEU A 96 -4.10 -7.04 24.45
N GLU A 97 -2.91 -7.33 24.99
CA GLU A 97 -2.51 -6.83 26.31
C GLU A 97 -2.18 -5.33 26.28
N ILE A 98 -1.70 -4.83 25.12
CA ILE A 98 -1.32 -3.43 24.96
C ILE A 98 -2.25 -2.67 24.00
N GLN A 99 -3.08 -3.37 23.22
CA GLN A 99 -4.06 -2.82 22.30
C GLN A 99 -5.35 -3.66 22.32
N PRO A 100 -6.21 -3.51 23.31
CA PRO A 100 -7.29 -4.49 23.60
C PRO A 100 -8.30 -4.71 22.48
N GLU A 101 -8.66 -3.70 21.65
CA GLU A 101 -9.79 -3.85 20.74
C GLU A 101 -9.70 -3.09 19.40
N SER A 102 -8.54 -2.53 19.02
CA SER A 102 -8.45 -1.62 17.87
C SER A 102 -7.53 -2.08 16.74
N TYR A 103 -7.21 -3.37 16.68
CA TYR A 103 -6.40 -3.88 15.56
C TYR A 103 -7.23 -4.00 14.28
N ALA A 104 -6.72 -3.45 13.19
CA ALA A 104 -7.40 -3.44 11.90
C ALA A 104 -6.42 -3.34 10.74
N VAL A 105 -6.86 -3.82 9.60
CA VAL A 105 -6.22 -3.59 8.30
C VAL A 105 -7.25 -2.94 7.39
N ALA A 106 -7.00 -1.71 6.99
CA ALA A 106 -7.81 -1.01 6.01
C ALA A 106 -6.98 -0.78 4.75
N GLN A 107 -7.46 -1.25 3.63
CA GLN A 107 -6.86 -0.94 2.34
C GLN A 107 -7.33 0.44 1.91
N TYR A 108 -6.40 1.37 1.82
CA TYR A 108 -6.59 2.56 1.02
C TYR A 108 -6.03 2.26 -0.36
N THR A 109 -6.89 1.94 -1.27
CA THR A 109 -6.54 2.08 -2.68
C THR A 109 -6.42 3.57 -3.00
N THR A 110 -5.31 4.18 -2.61
CA THR A 110 -4.70 5.06 -3.56
C THR A 110 -4.08 4.12 -4.61
N ARG A 111 -4.87 3.50 -5.47
CA ARG A 111 -4.41 3.41 -6.83
C ARG A 111 -4.17 4.87 -7.21
N ILE A 112 -2.97 5.34 -7.05
CA ILE A 112 -2.40 6.25 -8.03
C ILE A 112 -2.56 5.43 -9.29
N ALA A 113 -3.60 5.75 -10.04
CA ALA A 113 -3.95 5.13 -11.31
C ALA A 113 -2.64 4.90 -12.02
N ALA A 114 -2.32 3.65 -12.30
CA ALA A 114 -1.06 3.16 -12.81
C ALA A 114 -0.41 4.30 -13.57
N LYS A 115 0.61 4.90 -13.01
CA LYS A 115 1.32 6.14 -13.35
C LYS A 115 0.76 6.69 -14.65
N ALA A 116 -0.26 7.58 -14.55
CA ALA A 116 -1.09 7.94 -15.72
C ALA A 116 -0.11 8.12 -16.84
N PRO A 117 -0.18 7.38 -17.92
CA PRO A 117 0.90 7.29 -18.90
C PRO A 117 1.36 8.71 -19.10
N VAL A 118 2.62 9.00 -18.75
CA VAL A 118 3.12 10.37 -18.86
C VAL A 118 2.89 10.69 -20.31
N LEU A 119 1.85 11.48 -20.59
CA LEU A 119 1.53 11.91 -21.94
C LEU A 119 2.76 12.68 -22.37
N THR A 120 3.67 11.99 -23.06
CA THR A 120 4.85 12.65 -23.62
C THR A 120 4.36 13.71 -24.57
N VAL A 121 5.08 14.81 -24.68
CA VAL A 121 4.79 15.89 -25.65
C VAL A 121 4.51 15.28 -27.04
N ALA A 122 5.25 14.22 -27.43
CA ALA A 122 5.03 13.48 -28.66
C ALA A 122 3.65 12.79 -28.73
N ALA A 123 3.19 12.16 -27.65
CA ALA A 123 1.87 11.52 -27.61
C ALA A 123 0.74 12.55 -27.66
N VAL A 124 0.91 13.71 -27.00
CA VAL A 124 -0.07 14.81 -27.07
C VAL A 124 -0.12 15.41 -28.47
N ARG A 125 1.03 15.60 -29.14
CA ARG A 125 1.09 16.05 -30.55
C ARG A 125 0.37 15.07 -31.48
N THR A 126 0.59 13.77 -31.34
CA THR A 126 -0.12 12.75 -32.13
C THR A 126 -1.62 12.81 -31.92
N LEU A 127 -2.08 12.99 -30.68
CA LEU A 127 -3.51 13.15 -30.37
C LEU A 127 -4.09 14.43 -30.99
N LEU A 128 -3.34 15.54 -30.97
CA LEU A 128 -3.74 16.80 -31.64
C LEU A 128 -3.85 16.65 -33.13
N ASP A 129 -2.93 15.91 -33.76
CA ASP A 129 -2.99 15.64 -35.21
C ASP A 129 -4.22 14.82 -35.61
N ILE A 130 -4.58 13.81 -34.79
CA ILE A 130 -5.80 13.02 -34.95
C ILE A 130 -7.04 13.93 -34.76
N LEU A 131 -7.03 14.80 -33.76
CA LEU A 131 -8.12 15.74 -33.54
C LEU A 131 -8.27 16.74 -34.66
N ARG A 132 -7.19 17.27 -35.24
CA ARG A 132 -7.23 18.19 -36.42
C ARG A 132 -7.84 17.58 -37.66
N ALA A 133 -7.75 16.26 -37.83
CA ALA A 133 -8.34 15.55 -38.96
C ALA A 133 -9.86 15.38 -38.86
N GLY A 134 -10.47 15.72 -37.70
CA GLY A 134 -11.90 15.60 -37.44
C GLY A 134 -12.68 16.87 -37.78
N THR A 135 -14.01 16.74 -37.86
CA THR A 135 -14.93 17.86 -37.99
C THR A 135 -15.47 18.25 -36.60
N TYR A 136 -15.22 19.47 -36.17
CA TYR A 136 -15.53 19.94 -34.83
C TYR A 136 -16.35 21.22 -34.82
N THR A 137 -17.13 21.41 -33.76
CA THR A 137 -17.79 22.69 -33.47
C THR A 137 -16.77 23.77 -33.17
N GLN A 138 -17.16 25.02 -33.29
CA GLN A 138 -16.29 26.15 -32.99
C GLN A 138 -15.73 26.15 -31.57
N SER A 139 -16.54 25.70 -30.59
CA SER A 139 -16.09 25.54 -29.20
C SER A 139 -15.01 24.46 -29.03
N GLN A 140 -15.12 23.34 -29.74
CA GLN A 140 -14.11 22.28 -29.73
C GLN A 140 -12.81 22.69 -30.42
N GLN A 141 -12.93 23.45 -31.54
CA GLN A 141 -11.75 24.01 -32.22
C GLN A 141 -10.98 24.98 -31.32
N SER A 142 -11.70 25.81 -30.55
CA SER A 142 -11.07 26.71 -29.55
C SER A 142 -10.34 25.93 -28.45
N ALA A 143 -10.90 24.82 -28.00
CA ALA A 143 -10.27 23.96 -26.98
C ALA A 143 -8.99 23.28 -27.54
N ILE A 144 -9.00 22.82 -28.79
CA ILE A 144 -7.83 22.26 -29.47
C ILE A 144 -6.72 23.32 -29.60
N GLN A 145 -7.07 24.54 -30.00
CA GLN A 145 -6.11 25.65 -30.11
C GLN A 145 -5.49 26.03 -28.76
N ASN A 146 -6.27 25.99 -27.69
CA ASN A 146 -5.74 26.26 -26.33
C ASN A 146 -4.74 25.19 -25.88
N LEU A 147 -4.98 23.91 -26.21
CA LEU A 147 -4.05 22.81 -25.96
C LEU A 147 -2.74 22.98 -26.75
N GLU A 148 -2.81 23.40 -27.99
CA GLU A 148 -1.64 23.69 -28.82
C GLU A 148 -0.80 24.81 -28.26
N ASN A 149 -1.44 25.89 -27.83
CA ASN A 149 -0.77 27.03 -27.22
C ASN A 149 -0.09 26.65 -25.91
N ALA A 150 -0.70 25.77 -25.10
CA ALA A 150 -0.12 25.27 -23.87
C ALA A 150 1.12 24.38 -24.11
N LEU A 151 1.14 23.62 -25.19
CA LEU A 151 2.30 22.79 -25.59
C LEU A 151 3.50 23.60 -26.06
N LEU A 152 3.27 24.76 -26.68
CA LEU A 152 4.34 25.68 -27.13
C LEU A 152 5.09 26.34 -25.97
N ILE A 153 4.51 26.31 -24.75
CA ILE A 153 5.15 26.88 -23.54
C ILE A 153 6.07 25.86 -22.85
N ILE A 154 5.95 24.56 -23.19
CA ILE A 154 6.66 23.46 -22.52
C ILE A 154 7.92 23.02 -23.33
N ASP A 155 8.05 23.45 -24.58
CA ASP A 155 9.25 23.27 -25.43
C ASP A 155 10.25 24.42 -25.17
#